data_5a9a5152f89191466cd0ea13c84fcd3e
#
_entry.id   5a9a5152f89191466cd0ea13c84fcd3e
#
_cell.length_a   1.000
_cell.length_b   1.000
_cell.length_c   1.000
_cell.angle_alpha   90.00
_cell.angle_beta   90.00
_cell.angle_gamma   90.00
#
_symmetry.space_group_name_H-M   'P 1'
#
loop_
_entity.id
_entity.type
_entity.pdbx_description
1 polymer ?
#
loop_
_entity_poly.entity_id
_entity_poly.type
_entity_poly.pdbx_seq_one_letter_code
_entity_poly.pdbx_strand_id
1 'polypeptide(L)'
;MKRFAALILSLLMLLSTVPAMADQPKPIEVIPYEELPATIDGQHHYLLLCVDQWHGKPGNLGNTDGMVLVTLDTRAHRVMLTSFIRDALVQRPDGHIGRINYIAKNYGPEALCQVISQHIGVKVEKYILFDFSQIQSIIDYLGGVDITVTSAEASYLKRYAISPTSTKPSMAGAGTYRFGGHAAVIYMRIRKAGGGGDFMRTKRVRTVLSTLADQCREISFDDALALVDNVMENSTMTNMNLDEMRQAASYAYDLRGCTVEELRIPIDGAATPINYAAMAVQEIDWPACRDAMQNYLQSSFLVLDDEE
;
A
#
# COMPACT_ATOMS: atom_id res chain seq x y z
N MET A 1 59.39 13.43 19.07
CA MET A 1 58.15 14.19 18.88
C MET A 1 57.27 13.66 17.74
N LYS A 2 57.74 13.39 16.50
CA LYS A 2 56.91 12.90 15.39
C LYS A 2 56.26 11.52 15.62
N ARG A 3 56.90 10.61 16.34
CA ARG A 3 56.35 9.27 16.67
C ARG A 3 55.28 9.30 17.75
N PHE A 4 55.31 10.26 18.66
CA PHE A 4 54.31 10.46 19.69
C PHE A 4 53.04 11.12 19.15
N ALA A 5 53.17 12.03 18.19
CA ALA A 5 52.04 12.64 17.49
C ALA A 5 51.31 11.64 16.62
N ALA A 6 52.03 10.69 15.97
CA ALA A 6 51.39 9.63 15.19
C ALA A 6 50.60 8.63 16.06
N LEU A 7 51.10 8.35 17.27
CA LEU A 7 50.36 7.46 18.21
C LEU A 7 49.10 8.11 18.77
N ILE A 8 49.13 9.42 19.05
CA ILE A 8 47.95 10.18 19.49
C ILE A 8 46.94 10.30 18.35
N LEU A 9 47.37 10.48 17.10
CA LEU A 9 46.46 10.55 15.94
C LEU A 9 45.81 9.18 15.64
N SER A 10 46.54 8.06 15.82
CA SER A 10 45.97 6.72 15.67
C SER A 10 45.03 6.36 16.83
N LEU A 11 45.28 6.84 18.03
CA LEU A 11 44.37 6.64 19.18
C LEU A 11 43.09 7.49 19.05
N LEU A 12 43.19 8.70 18.48
CA LEU A 12 42.05 9.57 18.17
C LEU A 12 41.19 9.00 17.02
N MET A 13 41.79 8.31 16.04
CA MET A 13 41.04 7.62 14.99
C MET A 13 40.33 6.35 15.50
N LEU A 14 40.86 5.67 16.52
CA LEU A 14 40.21 4.52 17.16
C LEU A 14 39.05 4.93 18.08
N LEU A 15 39.01 6.16 18.58
CA LEU A 15 37.94 6.72 19.41
C LEU A 15 36.78 7.29 18.58
N SER A 16 36.94 7.44 17.25
CA SER A 16 35.90 8.00 16.38
C SER A 16 34.96 6.96 15.76
N THR A 17 35.14 5.67 16.01
CA THR A 17 34.20 4.63 15.66
C THR A 17 33.32 4.27 16.87
N VAL A 18 32.58 5.25 17.41
CA VAL A 18 31.40 4.90 18.15
C VAL A 18 30.41 4.30 17.09
N PRO A 19 30.12 3.00 17.12
CA PRO A 19 29.09 2.49 16.25
C PRO A 19 27.84 3.32 16.58
N ALA A 20 27.19 3.90 15.58
CA ALA A 20 25.91 4.53 15.78
C ALA A 20 25.05 3.47 16.48
N MET A 21 24.70 3.69 17.75
CA MET A 21 23.84 2.78 18.48
C MET A 21 22.57 2.68 17.64
N ALA A 22 22.23 1.46 17.22
CA ALA A 22 20.96 1.23 16.55
C ALA A 22 19.86 1.71 17.49
N ASP A 23 18.95 2.54 16.99
CA ASP A 23 17.83 3.01 17.77
C ASP A 23 17.05 1.78 18.26
N GLN A 24 16.63 1.80 19.54
CA GLN A 24 15.73 0.77 20.06
C GLN A 24 14.30 1.27 19.84
N PRO A 25 13.49 0.57 19.04
CA PRO A 25 12.10 0.96 18.83
C PRO A 25 11.31 0.84 20.13
N LYS A 26 10.33 1.71 20.31
CA LYS A 26 9.40 1.63 21.44
C LYS A 26 8.60 0.32 21.35
N PRO A 27 8.17 -0.23 22.50
CA PRO A 27 7.21 -1.33 22.50
C PRO A 27 5.96 -0.96 21.69
N ILE A 28 5.49 -1.91 20.88
CA ILE A 28 4.29 -1.71 20.07
C ILE A 28 3.13 -2.43 20.78
N GLU A 29 2.10 -1.66 21.17
CA GLU A 29 0.88 -2.20 21.70
C GLU A 29 -0.08 -2.54 20.56
N VAL A 30 -0.50 -3.80 20.51
CA VAL A 30 -1.47 -4.32 19.54
C VAL A 30 -2.73 -4.77 20.25
N ILE A 31 -3.86 -4.72 19.57
CA ILE A 31 -5.10 -5.33 20.05
C ILE A 31 -5.03 -6.83 19.70
N PRO A 32 -5.22 -7.75 20.67
CA PRO A 32 -5.35 -9.16 20.36
C PRO A 32 -6.44 -9.40 19.31
N TYR A 33 -6.19 -10.31 18.36
CA TYR A 33 -7.11 -10.48 17.22
C TYR A 33 -8.53 -10.85 17.67
N GLU A 34 -8.66 -11.60 18.75
CA GLU A 34 -9.91 -12.04 19.36
C GLU A 34 -10.69 -10.90 20.03
N GLU A 35 -9.98 -9.83 20.41
CA GLU A 35 -10.55 -8.63 21.08
C GLU A 35 -10.90 -7.52 20.08
N LEU A 36 -10.61 -7.73 18.78
CA LEU A 36 -10.96 -6.75 17.76
C LEU A 36 -12.48 -6.57 17.67
N PRO A 37 -12.96 -5.33 17.52
CA PRO A 37 -14.39 -5.08 17.38
C PRO A 37 -14.95 -5.80 16.14
N ALA A 38 -16.24 -6.08 16.16
CA ALA A 38 -16.93 -6.55 14.96
C ALA A 38 -16.83 -5.52 13.85
N THR A 39 -16.78 -5.99 12.61
CA THR A 39 -16.85 -5.12 11.43
C THR A 39 -18.14 -4.30 11.47
N ILE A 40 -18.07 -3.02 11.17
CA ILE A 40 -19.22 -2.13 11.10
C ILE A 40 -20.17 -2.66 10.02
N ASP A 41 -21.46 -2.75 10.35
CA ASP A 41 -22.47 -3.23 9.43
C ASP A 41 -22.48 -2.43 8.11
N GLY A 42 -22.53 -3.15 6.97
CA GLY A 42 -22.42 -2.59 5.64
C GLY A 42 -20.98 -2.29 5.16
N GLN A 43 -19.99 -2.42 6.02
CA GLN A 43 -18.59 -2.27 5.61
C GLN A 43 -17.95 -3.62 5.26
N HIS A 44 -17.25 -3.66 4.12
CA HIS A 44 -16.55 -4.84 3.61
C HIS A 44 -15.10 -4.49 3.32
N HIS A 45 -14.18 -5.22 3.94
CA HIS A 45 -12.74 -4.94 3.92
C HIS A 45 -11.97 -5.94 3.06
N TYR A 46 -11.22 -5.44 2.07
CA TYR A 46 -10.40 -6.25 1.17
C TYR A 46 -8.98 -5.68 1.11
N LEU A 47 -7.99 -6.48 1.48
CA LEU A 47 -6.59 -6.06 1.45
C LEU A 47 -5.96 -6.41 0.10
N LEU A 48 -5.65 -5.39 -0.70
CA LEU A 48 -4.90 -5.54 -1.93
C LEU A 48 -3.41 -5.50 -1.62
N LEU A 49 -2.69 -6.54 -2.01
CA LEU A 49 -1.26 -6.71 -1.77
C LEU A 49 -0.51 -6.77 -3.10
N CYS A 50 0.63 -6.10 -3.16
CA CYS A 50 1.53 -6.17 -4.30
C CYS A 50 2.94 -6.55 -3.83
N VAL A 51 3.47 -7.66 -4.35
CA VAL A 51 4.84 -8.10 -4.07
C VAL A 51 5.83 -7.51 -5.08
N ASP A 52 7.04 -7.17 -4.59
CA ASP A 52 8.11 -6.59 -5.41
C ASP A 52 8.80 -7.69 -6.24
N GLN A 53 8.07 -8.21 -7.22
CA GLN A 53 8.61 -9.15 -8.21
C GLN A 53 7.85 -9.11 -9.53
N TRP A 54 8.53 -9.50 -10.60
CA TRP A 54 7.96 -9.79 -11.91
C TRP A 54 7.89 -11.31 -12.07
N HIS A 55 6.74 -11.82 -12.54
CA HIS A 55 6.52 -13.26 -12.74
C HIS A 55 6.84 -14.09 -11.50
N GLY A 56 6.09 -13.84 -10.42
CA GLY A 56 6.26 -14.54 -9.14
C GLY A 56 6.18 -16.05 -9.28
N LYS A 57 7.02 -16.74 -8.50
CA LYS A 57 6.98 -18.21 -8.42
C LYS A 57 6.15 -18.59 -7.20
N PRO A 58 5.24 -19.58 -7.33
CA PRO A 58 4.53 -20.12 -6.17
C PRO A 58 5.52 -20.56 -5.08
N GLY A 59 5.25 -20.21 -3.84
CA GLY A 59 6.08 -20.57 -2.69
C GLY A 59 7.31 -19.67 -2.44
N ASN A 60 7.54 -18.65 -3.26
CA ASN A 60 8.60 -17.66 -3.02
C ASN A 60 8.07 -16.25 -3.26
N LEU A 61 7.38 -15.71 -2.26
CA LEU A 61 6.86 -14.36 -2.31
C LEU A 61 7.99 -13.34 -2.14
N GLY A 62 7.96 -12.28 -2.96
CA GLY A 62 8.74 -11.08 -2.77
C GLY A 62 8.30 -10.30 -1.51
N ASN A 63 8.99 -9.20 -1.21
CA ASN A 63 8.52 -8.29 -0.17
C ASN A 63 7.23 -7.60 -0.62
N THR A 64 6.30 -7.39 0.30
CA THR A 64 5.05 -6.70 -0.01
C THR A 64 5.32 -5.20 -0.04
N ASP A 65 5.40 -4.64 -1.24
CA ASP A 65 5.71 -3.23 -1.45
C ASP A 65 4.46 -2.35 -1.62
N GLY A 66 3.32 -2.93 -2.00
CA GLY A 66 2.02 -2.28 -2.03
C GLY A 66 1.06 -2.95 -1.06
N MET A 67 0.41 -2.15 -0.21
CA MET A 67 -0.61 -2.60 0.73
C MET A 67 -1.70 -1.53 0.78
N VAL A 68 -2.88 -1.87 0.29
CA VAL A 68 -4.05 -0.98 0.29
C VAL A 68 -5.26 -1.75 0.79
N LEU A 69 -5.83 -1.29 1.89
CA LEU A 69 -7.12 -1.76 2.36
C LEU A 69 -8.22 -1.01 1.61
N VAL A 70 -9.00 -1.72 0.83
CA VAL A 70 -10.22 -1.22 0.19
C VAL A 70 -11.37 -1.52 1.13
N THR A 71 -12.08 -0.49 1.55
CA THR A 71 -13.32 -0.62 2.31
C THR A 71 -14.48 -0.17 1.44
N LEU A 72 -15.42 -1.07 1.19
CA LEU A 72 -16.67 -0.80 0.51
C LEU A 72 -17.75 -0.62 1.59
N ASP A 73 -18.24 0.60 1.76
CA ASP A 73 -19.30 0.93 2.72
C ASP A 73 -20.62 1.08 1.97
N THR A 74 -21.41 0.01 1.97
CA THR A 74 -22.68 -0.07 1.24
C THR A 74 -23.79 0.74 1.91
N ARG A 75 -23.69 1.02 3.21
CA ARG A 75 -24.66 1.86 3.95
C ARG A 75 -24.43 3.35 3.70
N ALA A 76 -23.18 3.77 3.80
CA ALA A 76 -22.82 5.18 3.66
C ALA A 76 -22.49 5.56 2.20
N HIS A 77 -22.62 4.64 1.26
CA HIS A 77 -22.29 4.85 -0.15
C HIS A 77 -20.89 5.42 -0.35
N ARG A 78 -19.87 4.78 0.24
CA ARG A 78 -18.48 5.24 0.22
C ARG A 78 -17.54 4.14 -0.22
N VAL A 79 -16.50 4.54 -0.95
CA VAL A 79 -15.32 3.70 -1.24
C VAL A 79 -14.13 4.34 -0.57
N MET A 80 -13.44 3.60 0.31
CA MET A 80 -12.32 4.12 1.08
C MET A 80 -11.05 3.32 0.78
N LEU A 81 -9.95 4.01 0.48
CA LEU A 81 -8.64 3.44 0.22
C LEU A 81 -7.68 3.80 1.34
N THR A 82 -7.31 2.84 2.18
CA THR A 82 -6.31 3.04 3.23
C THR A 82 -5.00 2.37 2.84
N SER A 83 -3.95 3.15 2.58
CA SER A 83 -2.64 2.64 2.19
C SER A 83 -1.67 2.59 3.36
N PHE A 84 -0.82 1.55 3.41
CA PHE A 84 0.22 1.36 4.42
C PHE A 84 1.61 1.55 3.82
N ILE A 85 2.51 2.24 4.54
CA ILE A 85 3.90 2.33 4.11
C ILE A 85 4.63 1.01 4.43
N ARG A 86 5.50 0.58 3.51
CA ARG A 86 6.19 -0.71 3.62
C ARG A 86 7.28 -0.77 4.70
N ASP A 87 7.82 0.40 5.07
CA ASP A 87 8.94 0.51 6.02
C ASP A 87 8.45 0.71 7.47
N ALA A 88 7.13 0.62 7.71
CA ALA A 88 6.55 0.70 9.05
C ALA A 88 7.02 -0.46 9.93
N LEU A 89 7.38 -0.16 11.18
CA LEU A 89 7.61 -1.17 12.21
C LEU A 89 6.30 -1.66 12.79
N VAL A 90 6.17 -2.98 12.88
CA VAL A 90 5.02 -3.70 13.43
C VAL A 90 5.49 -4.75 14.42
N GLN A 91 4.61 -5.18 15.32
CA GLN A 91 4.80 -6.44 16.04
C GLN A 91 4.48 -7.59 15.07
N ARG A 92 5.45 -8.49 14.89
CA ARG A 92 5.34 -9.66 14.03
C ARG A 92 4.59 -10.79 14.75
N PRO A 93 4.14 -11.84 14.03
CA PRO A 93 3.48 -13.00 14.64
C PRO A 93 4.31 -13.72 15.71
N ASP A 94 5.64 -13.62 15.64
CA ASP A 94 6.58 -14.20 16.62
C ASP A 94 6.83 -13.29 17.85
N GLY A 95 6.11 -12.18 17.97
CA GLY A 95 6.23 -11.20 19.06
C GLY A 95 7.38 -10.21 18.94
N HIS A 96 8.29 -10.38 17.96
CA HIS A 96 9.37 -9.43 17.75
C HIS A 96 8.93 -8.25 16.89
N ILE A 97 9.67 -7.15 16.94
CA ILE A 97 9.45 -5.99 16.06
C ILE A 97 10.15 -6.19 14.72
N GLY A 98 9.50 -5.80 13.64
CA GLY A 98 10.06 -5.87 12.30
C GLY A 98 9.28 -5.06 11.29
N ARG A 99 9.77 -5.02 10.03
CA ARG A 99 9.09 -4.28 8.96
C ARG A 99 7.84 -5.01 8.47
N ILE A 100 6.77 -4.26 8.26
CA ILE A 100 5.49 -4.80 7.78
C ILE A 100 5.61 -5.52 6.43
N ASN A 101 6.46 -5.03 5.53
CA ASN A 101 6.59 -5.60 4.18
C ASN A 101 7.25 -6.99 4.13
N TYR A 102 7.80 -7.48 5.25
CA TYR A 102 8.36 -8.82 5.36
C TYR A 102 7.36 -9.86 5.88
N ILE A 103 6.19 -9.42 6.37
CA ILE A 103 5.24 -10.31 7.04
C ILE A 103 4.68 -11.35 6.06
N ALA A 104 4.11 -10.94 4.91
CA ALA A 104 3.54 -11.89 3.95
C ALA A 104 4.58 -12.89 3.43
N LYS A 105 5.81 -12.43 3.18
CA LYS A 105 6.92 -13.29 2.73
C LYS A 105 7.29 -14.37 3.74
N ASN A 106 7.31 -14.02 5.03
CA ASN A 106 7.85 -14.90 6.08
C ASN A 106 6.76 -15.70 6.80
N TYR A 107 5.53 -15.22 6.84
CA TYR A 107 4.43 -15.78 7.63
C TYR A 107 3.14 -16.02 6.83
N GLY A 108 3.12 -15.63 5.55
CA GLY A 108 1.93 -15.71 4.70
C GLY A 108 1.08 -14.42 4.68
N PRO A 109 0.24 -14.27 3.63
CA PRO A 109 -0.63 -13.09 3.49
C PRO A 109 -1.70 -13.00 4.59
N GLU A 110 -2.22 -14.13 5.07
CA GLU A 110 -3.16 -14.19 6.18
C GLU A 110 -2.57 -13.58 7.45
N ALA A 111 -1.30 -13.88 7.75
CA ALA A 111 -0.59 -13.29 8.88
C ALA A 111 -0.42 -11.77 8.70
N LEU A 112 -0.24 -11.29 7.47
CA LEU A 112 -0.21 -9.84 7.22
C LEU A 112 -1.58 -9.20 7.47
N CYS A 113 -2.68 -9.85 7.08
CA CYS A 113 -4.03 -9.40 7.41
C CYS A 113 -4.21 -9.28 8.93
N GLN A 114 -3.81 -10.29 9.69
CA GLN A 114 -3.90 -10.28 11.16
C GLN A 114 -3.03 -9.17 11.77
N VAL A 115 -1.78 -9.03 11.34
CA VAL A 115 -0.88 -7.98 11.82
C VAL A 115 -1.48 -6.59 11.56
N ILE A 116 -1.97 -6.32 10.34
CA ILE A 116 -2.63 -5.06 10.02
C ILE A 116 -3.83 -4.87 10.95
N SER A 117 -4.71 -5.86 11.06
CA SER A 117 -5.91 -5.80 11.90
C SER A 117 -5.61 -5.39 13.34
N GLN A 118 -4.62 -6.04 13.97
CA GLN A 118 -4.22 -5.80 15.35
C GLN A 118 -3.63 -4.39 15.56
N HIS A 119 -2.99 -3.82 14.54
CA HIS A 119 -2.38 -2.49 14.62
C HIS A 119 -3.39 -1.36 14.39
N ILE A 120 -4.36 -1.55 13.47
CA ILE A 120 -5.35 -0.50 13.14
C ILE A 120 -6.70 -0.68 13.85
N GLY A 121 -6.91 -1.80 14.57
CA GLY A 121 -8.15 -2.05 15.30
C GLY A 121 -9.36 -2.42 14.41
N VAL A 122 -9.12 -2.95 13.21
CA VAL A 122 -10.15 -3.32 12.23
C VAL A 122 -9.92 -4.73 11.72
N LYS A 123 -10.94 -5.59 11.74
CA LYS A 123 -10.83 -6.95 11.20
C LYS A 123 -10.67 -6.93 9.69
N VAL A 124 -9.51 -7.42 9.22
CA VAL A 124 -9.18 -7.59 7.82
C VAL A 124 -8.95 -9.08 7.58
N GLU A 125 -9.89 -9.73 6.89
CA GLU A 125 -9.89 -11.19 6.70
C GLU A 125 -9.65 -11.60 5.25
N LYS A 126 -9.98 -10.73 4.30
CA LYS A 126 -9.91 -11.03 2.87
C LYS A 126 -8.77 -10.28 2.21
N TYR A 127 -8.02 -10.97 1.37
CA TYR A 127 -6.93 -10.37 0.61
C TYR A 127 -6.89 -10.86 -0.84
N ILE A 128 -6.28 -10.04 -1.70
CA ILE A 128 -5.86 -10.39 -3.05
C ILE A 128 -4.41 -9.94 -3.21
N LEU A 129 -3.54 -10.86 -3.59
CA LEU A 129 -2.12 -10.61 -3.76
C LEU A 129 -1.74 -10.71 -5.24
N PHE A 130 -1.02 -9.71 -5.73
CA PHE A 130 -0.53 -9.59 -7.10
C PHE A 130 0.98 -9.40 -7.13
N ASP A 131 1.60 -9.83 -8.22
CA ASP A 131 2.90 -9.34 -8.67
C ASP A 131 2.74 -8.20 -9.70
N PHE A 132 3.85 -7.62 -10.14
CA PHE A 132 3.82 -6.50 -11.10
C PHE A 132 3.27 -6.89 -12.47
N SER A 133 3.49 -8.12 -12.92
CA SER A 133 3.02 -8.60 -14.23
C SER A 133 1.49 -8.68 -14.26
N GLN A 134 0.92 -9.12 -13.14
CA GLN A 134 -0.53 -9.28 -12.99
C GLN A 134 -1.23 -7.93 -12.90
N ILE A 135 -0.69 -6.98 -12.13
CA ILE A 135 -1.20 -5.61 -12.09
C ILE A 135 -1.12 -4.98 -13.49
N GLN A 136 -0.01 -5.21 -14.22
CA GLN A 136 0.11 -4.75 -15.60
C GLN A 136 -1.02 -5.31 -16.46
N SER A 137 -1.26 -6.63 -16.42
CA SER A 137 -2.28 -7.29 -17.24
C SER A 137 -3.69 -6.76 -16.94
N ILE A 138 -4.03 -6.52 -15.68
CA ILE A 138 -5.33 -5.97 -15.27
C ILE A 138 -5.49 -4.54 -15.81
N ILE A 139 -4.48 -3.68 -15.68
CA ILE A 139 -4.56 -2.31 -16.20
C ILE A 139 -4.67 -2.32 -17.73
N ASP A 140 -3.94 -3.20 -18.42
CA ASP A 140 -4.02 -3.34 -19.88
C ASP A 140 -5.40 -3.86 -20.32
N TYR A 141 -5.99 -4.80 -19.57
CA TYR A 141 -7.36 -5.29 -19.79
C TYR A 141 -8.40 -4.15 -19.69
N LEU A 142 -8.24 -3.26 -18.72
CA LEU A 142 -9.07 -2.05 -18.57
C LEU A 142 -8.77 -0.95 -19.62
N GLY A 143 -7.87 -1.22 -20.57
CA GLY A 143 -7.48 -0.28 -21.63
C GLY A 143 -6.53 0.82 -21.17
N GLY A 144 -5.85 0.65 -20.02
CA GLY A 144 -4.92 1.60 -19.45
C GLY A 144 -5.56 2.58 -18.45
N VAL A 145 -4.79 3.54 -17.96
CA VAL A 145 -5.21 4.50 -16.92
C VAL A 145 -4.70 5.91 -17.21
N ASP A 146 -5.51 6.93 -17.02
CA ASP A 146 -5.15 8.33 -17.23
C ASP A 146 -4.48 8.90 -15.98
N ILE A 147 -3.19 9.23 -16.08
CA ILE A 147 -2.37 9.71 -14.97
C ILE A 147 -1.89 11.13 -15.24
N THR A 148 -2.18 12.04 -14.31
CA THR A 148 -1.60 13.38 -14.30
C THR A 148 -0.26 13.33 -13.59
N VAL A 149 0.82 13.60 -14.31
CA VAL A 149 2.20 13.59 -13.79
C VAL A 149 2.72 15.01 -13.59
N THR A 150 3.51 15.18 -12.55
CA THR A 150 4.30 16.40 -12.32
C THR A 150 5.52 16.45 -13.24
N SER A 151 6.15 17.61 -13.37
CA SER A 151 7.41 17.76 -14.15
C SER A 151 8.54 16.84 -13.66
N ALA A 152 8.63 16.63 -12.34
CA ALA A 152 9.62 15.74 -11.74
C ALA A 152 9.36 14.27 -12.09
N GLU A 153 8.09 13.84 -12.07
CA GLU A 153 7.68 12.49 -12.44
C GLU A 153 7.85 12.25 -13.95
N ALA A 154 7.46 13.19 -14.79
CA ALA A 154 7.66 13.11 -16.23
C ALA A 154 9.16 12.97 -16.58
N SER A 155 10.03 13.76 -15.93
CA SER A 155 11.48 13.68 -16.09
C SER A 155 12.04 12.32 -15.63
N TYR A 156 11.51 11.78 -14.52
CA TYR A 156 11.89 10.44 -14.03
C TYR A 156 11.48 9.37 -15.04
N LEU A 157 10.22 9.35 -15.47
CA LEU A 157 9.67 8.36 -16.41
C LEU A 157 10.38 8.40 -17.76
N LYS A 158 10.75 9.59 -18.24
CA LYS A 158 11.54 9.77 -19.47
C LYS A 158 12.94 9.18 -19.38
N ARG A 159 13.59 9.28 -18.21
CA ARG A 159 14.94 8.76 -17.96
C ARG A 159 14.97 7.23 -17.97
N TYR A 160 14.02 6.62 -17.29
CA TYR A 160 13.88 5.18 -17.28
C TYR A 160 13.07 4.82 -18.51
N ALA A 161 13.78 4.47 -19.60
CA ALA A 161 13.19 4.06 -20.87
C ALA A 161 12.13 2.97 -20.61
N ILE A 162 10.92 3.42 -20.35
CA ILE A 162 9.76 2.56 -20.20
C ILE A 162 9.66 1.81 -21.52
N SER A 163 9.57 0.49 -21.45
CA SER A 163 9.61 -0.48 -22.52
C SER A 163 9.11 0.04 -23.88
N PRO A 164 9.73 -0.36 -24.99
CA PRO A 164 9.41 0.06 -26.35
C PRO A 164 8.05 -0.41 -26.87
N THR A 165 7.27 -1.17 -26.10
CA THR A 165 5.91 -1.50 -26.50
C THR A 165 5.09 -0.22 -26.57
N SER A 166 4.90 0.25 -27.73
CA SER A 166 3.98 1.17 -28.41
C SER A 166 3.24 2.27 -27.63
N THR A 167 3.33 2.35 -26.34
CA THR A 167 2.63 3.32 -25.48
C THR A 167 3.57 4.04 -24.52
N LYS A 168 4.78 4.42 -25.00
CA LYS A 168 5.47 5.51 -24.33
C LYS A 168 4.57 6.73 -24.49
N PRO A 169 3.95 7.24 -23.42
CA PRO A 169 3.44 8.58 -23.54
C PRO A 169 4.66 9.43 -23.92
N SER A 170 4.57 10.16 -25.00
CA SER A 170 5.55 11.17 -25.35
C SER A 170 5.46 12.25 -24.28
N MET A 171 6.14 12.04 -23.14
CA MET A 171 6.06 12.95 -21.99
C MET A 171 6.93 14.16 -22.30
N ALA A 172 6.32 15.21 -22.82
CA ALA A 172 6.98 16.49 -23.00
C ALA A 172 7.27 17.19 -21.66
N GLY A 173 6.44 16.93 -20.62
CA GLY A 173 6.54 17.54 -19.31
C GLY A 173 5.40 17.12 -18.38
N ALA A 174 5.01 18.00 -17.45
CA ALA A 174 3.81 17.79 -16.65
C ALA A 174 2.58 17.74 -17.56
N GLY A 175 1.60 16.90 -17.20
CA GLY A 175 0.37 16.75 -17.96
C GLY A 175 -0.31 15.42 -17.67
N THR A 176 -1.46 15.21 -18.30
CA THR A 176 -2.22 13.95 -18.21
C THR A 176 -1.89 13.08 -19.42
N TYR A 177 -1.57 11.83 -19.16
CA TYR A 177 -1.19 10.85 -20.18
C TYR A 177 -1.90 9.52 -19.94
N ARG A 178 -2.30 8.86 -21.02
CA ARG A 178 -2.80 7.49 -20.97
C ARG A 178 -1.64 6.53 -20.76
N PHE A 179 -1.62 5.82 -19.62
CA PHE A 179 -0.62 4.82 -19.29
C PHE A 179 -1.18 3.42 -19.54
N GLY A 180 -0.46 2.60 -20.31
CA GLY A 180 -0.65 1.16 -20.28
C GLY A 180 -0.12 0.58 -18.98
N GLY A 181 -0.42 -0.70 -18.71
CA GLY A 181 -0.12 -1.34 -17.45
C GLY A 181 1.36 -1.26 -17.06
N HIS A 182 2.28 -1.48 -17.99
CA HIS A 182 3.71 -1.37 -17.71
C HIS A 182 4.12 0.04 -17.23
N ALA A 183 3.67 1.08 -17.92
CA ALA A 183 3.96 2.46 -17.56
C ALA A 183 3.34 2.83 -16.19
N ALA A 184 2.11 2.36 -15.92
CA ALA A 184 1.43 2.56 -14.65
C ALA A 184 2.17 1.89 -13.50
N VAL A 185 2.65 0.65 -13.67
CA VAL A 185 3.48 -0.05 -12.67
C VAL A 185 4.77 0.72 -12.39
N ILE A 186 5.47 1.22 -13.42
CA ILE A 186 6.68 2.04 -13.22
C ILE A 186 6.35 3.34 -12.48
N TYR A 187 5.24 4.02 -12.83
CA TYR A 187 4.77 5.21 -12.12
C TYR A 187 4.51 4.92 -10.63
N MET A 188 3.77 3.87 -10.31
CA MET A 188 3.50 3.47 -8.93
C MET A 188 4.79 3.20 -8.12
N ARG A 189 5.87 2.76 -8.77
CA ARG A 189 7.16 2.45 -8.13
C ARG A 189 8.09 3.65 -7.96
N ILE A 190 7.75 4.84 -8.48
CA ILE A 190 8.60 6.03 -8.34
C ILE A 190 8.80 6.39 -6.86
N ARG A 191 10.06 6.52 -6.44
CA ARG A 191 10.45 6.91 -5.07
C ARG A 191 11.27 8.18 -5.01
N LYS A 192 12.00 8.52 -6.08
CA LYS A 192 13.00 9.60 -6.09
C LYS A 192 12.54 10.88 -6.80
N ALA A 193 11.41 10.88 -7.48
CA ALA A 193 10.89 12.08 -8.14
C ALA A 193 9.99 12.88 -7.20
N GLY A 194 10.28 14.15 -7.02
CA GLY A 194 9.47 15.07 -6.21
C GLY A 194 9.62 14.95 -4.69
N GLY A 195 10.60 14.18 -4.20
CA GLY A 195 10.80 13.95 -2.75
C GLY A 195 9.79 12.97 -2.14
N GLY A 196 9.74 12.92 -0.79
CA GLY A 196 8.72 12.15 -0.04
C GLY A 196 8.86 10.62 -0.03
N GLY A 197 9.83 10.05 -0.76
CA GLY A 197 10.19 8.62 -0.69
C GLY A 197 9.01 7.65 -0.77
N ASP A 198 8.85 6.84 0.26
CA ASP A 198 7.81 5.81 0.33
C ASP A 198 6.39 6.38 0.50
N PHE A 199 6.25 7.50 1.18
CA PHE A 199 4.97 8.20 1.31
C PHE A 199 4.39 8.64 -0.04
N MET A 200 5.24 9.15 -0.94
CA MET A 200 4.81 9.52 -2.29
C MET A 200 4.54 8.30 -3.16
N ARG A 201 5.21 7.18 -2.90
CA ARG A 201 4.92 5.91 -3.59
C ARG A 201 3.51 5.41 -3.25
N THR A 202 3.14 5.37 -1.97
CA THR A 202 1.79 4.95 -1.57
C THR A 202 0.71 5.89 -2.12
N LYS A 203 0.99 7.20 -2.20
CA LYS A 203 0.09 8.16 -2.86
C LYS A 203 -0.13 7.80 -4.33
N ARG A 204 0.94 7.49 -5.09
CA ARG A 204 0.81 7.12 -6.51
C ARG A 204 0.01 5.84 -6.71
N VAL A 205 0.16 4.86 -5.82
CA VAL A 205 -0.68 3.65 -5.86
C VAL A 205 -2.15 4.00 -5.69
N ARG A 206 -2.51 4.83 -4.70
CA ARG A 206 -3.90 5.27 -4.52
C ARG A 206 -4.40 6.07 -5.72
N THR A 207 -3.58 6.99 -6.26
CA THR A 207 -3.94 7.75 -7.47
C THR A 207 -4.31 6.82 -8.64
N VAL A 208 -3.55 5.75 -8.87
CA VAL A 208 -3.88 4.78 -9.94
C VAL A 208 -5.19 4.07 -9.61
N LEU A 209 -5.38 3.61 -8.37
CA LEU A 209 -6.61 2.91 -7.97
C LEU A 209 -7.84 3.82 -8.04
N SER A 210 -7.75 5.06 -7.54
CA SER A 210 -8.85 6.03 -7.62
C SER A 210 -9.21 6.34 -9.07
N THR A 211 -8.20 6.55 -9.94
CA THR A 211 -8.45 6.82 -11.36
C THR A 211 -9.09 5.62 -12.07
N LEU A 212 -8.67 4.39 -11.75
CA LEU A 212 -9.30 3.18 -12.29
C LEU A 212 -10.75 3.06 -11.80
N ALA A 213 -11.02 3.34 -10.53
CA ALA A 213 -12.38 3.36 -9.99
C ALA A 213 -13.26 4.40 -10.71
N ASP A 214 -12.73 5.60 -10.98
CA ASP A 214 -13.44 6.63 -11.74
C ASP A 214 -13.73 6.20 -13.19
N GLN A 215 -12.80 5.50 -13.84
CA GLN A 215 -13.01 4.95 -15.18
C GLN A 215 -14.06 3.83 -15.22
N CYS A 216 -14.22 3.09 -14.13
CA CYS A 216 -15.22 2.04 -14.00
C CYS A 216 -16.64 2.56 -13.66
N ARG A 217 -16.86 3.90 -13.57
CA ARG A 217 -18.19 4.46 -13.28
C ARG A 217 -19.26 4.06 -14.29
N GLU A 218 -18.89 3.96 -15.56
CA GLU A 218 -19.78 3.62 -16.66
C GLU A 218 -19.71 2.13 -17.08
N ILE A 219 -18.98 1.31 -16.29
CA ILE A 219 -18.86 -0.13 -16.59
C ILE A 219 -20.22 -0.83 -16.48
N SER A 220 -20.53 -1.75 -17.40
CA SER A 220 -21.70 -2.60 -17.27
C SER A 220 -21.50 -3.66 -16.17
N PHE A 221 -22.61 -4.21 -15.66
CA PHE A 221 -22.49 -5.28 -14.64
C PHE A 221 -21.81 -6.54 -15.21
N ASP A 222 -22.08 -6.89 -16.46
CA ASP A 222 -21.46 -8.04 -17.13
C ASP A 222 -19.94 -7.81 -17.30
N ASP A 223 -19.52 -6.61 -17.67
CA ASP A 223 -18.09 -6.28 -17.76
C ASP A 223 -17.42 -6.26 -16.38
N ALA A 224 -18.15 -5.83 -15.34
CA ALA A 224 -17.64 -5.90 -13.96
C ALA A 224 -17.43 -7.35 -13.50
N LEU A 225 -18.34 -8.28 -13.86
CA LEU A 225 -18.15 -9.72 -13.61
C LEU A 225 -17.01 -10.31 -14.43
N ALA A 226 -16.88 -9.94 -15.70
CA ALA A 226 -15.76 -10.37 -16.54
C ALA A 226 -14.40 -9.87 -15.99
N LEU A 227 -14.37 -8.68 -15.38
CA LEU A 227 -13.18 -8.18 -14.67
C LEU A 227 -12.85 -9.06 -13.46
N VAL A 228 -13.84 -9.56 -12.71
CA VAL A 228 -13.61 -10.53 -11.62
C VAL A 228 -12.91 -11.78 -12.12
N ASP A 229 -13.43 -12.37 -13.19
CA ASP A 229 -12.81 -13.57 -13.77
C ASP A 229 -11.36 -13.29 -14.19
N ASN A 230 -11.11 -12.13 -14.82
CA ASN A 230 -9.75 -11.70 -15.18
C ASN A 230 -8.84 -11.49 -13.94
N VAL A 231 -9.36 -10.89 -12.87
CA VAL A 231 -8.61 -10.72 -11.61
C VAL A 231 -8.30 -12.09 -10.97
N MET A 232 -9.25 -13.02 -10.96
CA MET A 232 -9.05 -14.37 -10.43
C MET A 232 -7.98 -15.14 -11.21
N GLU A 233 -7.99 -15.05 -12.54
CA GLU A 233 -6.97 -15.68 -13.40
C GLU A 233 -5.59 -15.04 -13.24
N ASN A 234 -5.54 -13.75 -12.96
CA ASN A 234 -4.31 -12.97 -12.87
C ASN A 234 -3.83 -12.68 -11.45
N SER A 235 -4.52 -13.11 -10.38
CA SER A 235 -4.03 -12.96 -9.01
C SER A 235 -2.98 -14.03 -8.67
N THR A 236 -1.94 -13.68 -7.91
CA THR A 236 -0.95 -14.64 -7.44
C THR A 236 -1.55 -15.54 -6.38
N MET A 237 -2.33 -14.97 -5.46
CA MET A 237 -2.87 -15.65 -4.31
C MET A 237 -4.05 -14.84 -3.72
N THR A 238 -5.11 -15.55 -3.33
CA THR A 238 -6.22 -14.98 -2.57
C THR A 238 -6.82 -16.06 -1.66
N ASN A 239 -7.44 -15.67 -0.57
CA ASN A 239 -8.27 -16.55 0.26
C ASN A 239 -9.78 -16.42 -0.04
N MET A 240 -10.13 -15.71 -1.09
CA MET A 240 -11.51 -15.57 -1.55
C MET A 240 -11.83 -16.61 -2.61
N ASN A 241 -12.98 -17.24 -2.50
CA ASN A 241 -13.53 -18.05 -3.58
C ASN A 241 -14.25 -17.17 -4.63
N LEU A 242 -14.69 -17.78 -5.74
CA LEU A 242 -15.32 -17.07 -6.85
C LEU A 242 -16.62 -16.35 -6.44
N ASP A 243 -17.43 -16.96 -5.57
CA ASP A 243 -18.68 -16.34 -5.12
C ASP A 243 -18.42 -15.12 -4.23
N GLU A 244 -17.42 -15.18 -3.35
CA GLU A 244 -16.98 -14.05 -2.54
C GLU A 244 -16.41 -12.92 -3.40
N MET A 245 -15.66 -13.24 -4.47
CA MET A 245 -15.16 -12.24 -5.42
C MET A 245 -16.30 -11.58 -6.20
N ARG A 246 -17.29 -12.35 -6.66
CA ARG A 246 -18.48 -11.81 -7.33
C ARG A 246 -19.33 -10.95 -6.41
N GLN A 247 -19.44 -11.33 -5.15
CA GLN A 247 -20.14 -10.51 -4.15
C GLN A 247 -19.38 -9.18 -3.91
N ALA A 248 -18.06 -9.21 -3.78
CA ALA A 248 -17.25 -8.00 -3.67
C ALA A 248 -17.41 -7.09 -4.91
N ALA A 249 -17.47 -7.69 -6.11
CA ALA A 249 -17.70 -6.95 -7.35
C ALA A 249 -19.10 -6.32 -7.40
N SER A 250 -20.14 -7.03 -6.89
CA SER A 250 -21.48 -6.47 -6.78
C SER A 250 -21.50 -5.22 -5.89
N TYR A 251 -20.89 -5.28 -4.71
CA TYR A 251 -20.78 -4.11 -3.83
C TYR A 251 -19.99 -2.96 -4.50
N ALA A 252 -18.87 -3.27 -5.15
CA ALA A 252 -18.10 -2.27 -5.87
C ALA A 252 -18.89 -1.66 -7.05
N TYR A 253 -19.68 -2.47 -7.75
CA TYR A 253 -20.54 -2.01 -8.82
C TYR A 253 -21.63 -1.06 -8.33
N ASP A 254 -22.26 -1.37 -7.20
CA ASP A 254 -23.30 -0.52 -6.59
C ASP A 254 -22.72 0.83 -6.14
N LEU A 255 -21.44 0.84 -5.75
CA LEU A 255 -20.69 2.03 -5.30
C LEU A 255 -19.90 2.74 -6.41
N ARG A 256 -20.01 2.32 -7.69
CA ARG A 256 -19.18 2.86 -8.78
C ARG A 256 -19.31 4.36 -9.06
N GLY A 257 -20.42 4.96 -8.62
CA GLY A 257 -20.67 6.40 -8.72
C GLY A 257 -20.20 7.22 -7.52
N CYS A 258 -19.78 6.55 -6.45
CA CYS A 258 -19.40 7.20 -5.20
C CYS A 258 -18.02 7.87 -5.27
N THR A 259 -17.79 8.83 -4.39
CA THR A 259 -16.47 9.44 -4.21
C THR A 259 -15.54 8.41 -3.56
N VAL A 260 -14.32 8.31 -4.10
CA VAL A 260 -13.25 7.53 -3.50
C VAL A 260 -12.50 8.38 -2.49
N GLU A 261 -12.54 7.99 -1.24
CA GLU A 261 -11.83 8.65 -0.15
C GLU A 261 -10.49 7.96 0.12
N GLU A 262 -9.51 8.72 0.59
CA GLU A 262 -8.15 8.22 0.79
C GLU A 262 -7.63 8.49 2.20
N LEU A 263 -7.06 7.46 2.82
CA LEU A 263 -6.29 7.55 4.05
C LEU A 263 -4.92 6.92 3.85
N ARG A 264 -3.92 7.45 4.53
CA ARG A 264 -2.59 6.82 4.60
C ARG A 264 -2.26 6.50 6.05
N ILE A 265 -1.77 5.31 6.31
CA ILE A 265 -1.16 4.89 7.57
C ILE A 265 0.35 4.75 7.37
N PRO A 266 1.17 5.46 8.16
CA PRO A 266 0.79 6.36 9.25
C PRO A 266 0.22 7.69 8.74
N ILE A 267 -0.63 8.29 9.57
CA ILE A 267 -1.12 9.66 9.35
C ILE A 267 0.03 10.68 9.50
N ASP A 268 -0.20 11.91 9.09
CA ASP A 268 0.81 12.95 9.21
C ASP A 268 1.19 13.19 10.68
N GLY A 269 2.49 13.25 10.94
CA GLY A 269 3.05 13.38 12.30
C GLY A 269 3.17 12.08 13.10
N ALA A 270 2.56 10.98 12.68
CA ALA A 270 2.58 9.70 13.39
C ALA A 270 3.71 8.73 12.95
N ALA A 271 4.75 9.23 12.29
CA ALA A 271 5.91 8.43 11.90
C ALA A 271 7.21 9.13 12.26
N THR A 272 8.12 8.39 12.87
CA THR A 272 9.49 8.84 13.19
C THR A 272 10.50 7.96 12.46
N PRO A 273 11.37 8.51 11.60
CA PRO A 273 12.41 7.72 10.95
C PRO A 273 13.48 7.33 11.96
N ILE A 274 13.81 6.04 12.01
CA ILE A 274 14.85 5.48 12.85
C ILE A 274 15.71 4.48 12.08
N ASN A 275 16.89 4.15 12.62
CA ASN A 275 17.71 3.04 12.14
C ASN A 275 17.58 1.84 13.08
N TYR A 276 16.91 0.80 12.61
CA TYR A 276 16.71 -0.43 13.38
C TYR A 276 17.17 -1.65 12.60
N ALA A 277 17.94 -2.53 13.22
CA ALA A 277 18.51 -3.74 12.60
C ALA A 277 19.21 -3.45 11.25
N ALA A 278 20.02 -2.38 11.20
CA ALA A 278 20.73 -1.89 10.02
C ALA A 278 19.83 -1.46 8.85
N MET A 279 18.56 -1.17 9.11
CA MET A 279 17.58 -0.70 8.11
C MET A 279 17.02 0.67 8.50
N ALA A 280 16.83 1.53 7.49
CA ALA A 280 16.01 2.72 7.65
C ALA A 280 14.53 2.30 7.69
N VAL A 281 13.85 2.61 8.79
CA VAL A 281 12.47 2.21 9.07
C VAL A 281 11.69 3.38 9.65
N GLN A 282 10.38 3.21 9.78
CA GLN A 282 9.51 4.18 10.43
C GLN A 282 8.94 3.57 11.72
N GLU A 283 9.24 4.17 12.85
CA GLU A 283 8.53 3.94 14.11
C GLU A 283 7.18 4.66 14.03
N ILE A 284 6.09 3.94 14.32
CA ILE A 284 4.73 4.42 14.11
C ILE A 284 4.04 4.64 15.45
N ASP A 285 3.33 5.76 15.58
CA ASP A 285 2.34 5.98 16.62
C ASP A 285 1.05 5.22 16.23
N TRP A 286 1.01 3.92 16.56
CA TRP A 286 -0.11 3.06 16.23
C TRP A 286 -1.42 3.47 16.93
N PRO A 287 -1.43 3.91 18.21
CA PRO A 287 -2.62 4.47 18.85
C PRO A 287 -3.24 5.62 18.03
N ALA A 288 -2.44 6.62 17.66
CA ALA A 288 -2.94 7.74 16.85
C ALA A 288 -3.44 7.30 15.46
N CYS A 289 -2.78 6.34 14.83
CA CYS A 289 -3.22 5.76 13.56
C CYS A 289 -4.52 4.98 13.68
N ARG A 290 -4.70 4.28 14.81
CA ARG A 290 -5.92 3.52 15.13
C ARG A 290 -7.11 4.44 15.34
N ASP A 291 -6.95 5.50 16.13
CA ASP A 291 -7.98 6.51 16.35
C ASP A 291 -8.39 7.18 15.02
N ALA A 292 -7.42 7.53 14.19
CA ALA A 292 -7.68 8.10 12.87
C ALA A 292 -8.45 7.11 11.97
N MET A 293 -8.10 5.82 11.99
CA MET A 293 -8.81 4.79 11.23
C MET A 293 -10.24 4.61 11.69
N GLN A 294 -10.47 4.55 13.01
CA GLN A 294 -11.82 4.44 13.58
C GLN A 294 -12.68 5.64 13.22
N ASN A 295 -12.17 6.86 13.40
CA ASN A 295 -12.86 8.08 13.03
C ASN A 295 -13.20 8.10 11.52
N TYR A 296 -12.28 7.65 10.68
CA TYR A 296 -12.47 7.56 9.23
C TYR A 296 -13.58 6.58 8.85
N LEU A 297 -13.66 5.42 9.50
CA LEU A 297 -14.70 4.42 9.24
C LEU A 297 -16.06 4.84 9.81
N GLN A 298 -16.10 5.59 10.90
CA GLN A 298 -17.32 6.00 11.59
C GLN A 298 -17.90 7.33 11.07
N SER A 299 -17.12 8.16 10.38
CA SER A 299 -17.52 9.48 9.93
C SER A 299 -18.79 9.52 9.06
N SER A 300 -19.16 8.41 8.45
CA SER A 300 -20.37 8.25 7.65
C SER A 300 -21.65 8.15 8.48
N PHE A 301 -21.59 7.78 9.75
CA PHE A 301 -22.77 7.66 10.60
C PHE A 301 -23.26 9.02 11.10
N LEU A 302 -22.36 10.00 11.20
CA LEU A 302 -22.69 11.34 11.66
C LEU A 302 -23.48 12.17 10.63
N VAL A 303 -23.41 11.79 9.34
CA VAL A 303 -24.12 12.50 8.26
C VAL A 303 -25.55 12.00 8.08
N LEU A 304 -25.84 10.75 8.46
CA LEU A 304 -27.15 10.13 8.27
C LEU A 304 -28.14 10.43 9.43
N ASP A 305 -27.62 10.78 10.61
CA ASP A 305 -28.45 11.11 11.79
C ASP A 305 -28.97 12.56 11.78
N ASP A 306 -28.46 13.42 10.86
CA ASP A 306 -28.88 14.82 10.73
C ASP A 306 -30.01 15.02 9.68
N GLU A 307 -30.51 13.94 9.02
CA GLU A 307 -31.59 14.00 8.02
C GLU A 307 -32.93 13.38 8.51
N GLU A 308 -33.14 13.16 9.82
CA GLU A 308 -34.44 12.86 10.41
C GLU A 308 -35.06 14.17 11.05
#